data_a534d4f5ce202c6055773aab0618eb47
#
_entry.id   a534d4f5ce202c6055773aab0618eb47
#
_cell.length_a   1.000
_cell.length_b   1.000
_cell.length_c   1.000
_cell.angle_alpha   90.00
_cell.angle_beta   90.00
_cell.angle_gamma   90.00
#
_symmetry.space_group_name_H-M   'P 1'
#
loop_
_entity.id
_entity.type
_entity.pdbx_description
1 polymer ?
#
loop_
_entity_poly.entity_id
_entity_poly.type
_entity_poly.pdbx_seq_one_letter_code
_entity_poly.pdbx_strand_id
1 'polypeptide(L)'
;DLAVIGIYYFKDIAVLKNELQLVLDNNIIHGGEYQINDGIKQMMMKGMKFVPGKVDEWMDCGNKDVTVETNSRMLGFLHSDGINLVDQNVKLENSTIIPPCYIGENVVLVNSTVGPNVSLGNGCHVQNSTIQNSLVQTHSHIKNAVLDNAMIGNHASFDGKFTSISIGDYSVLE
;
A
#
# COMPACT_ATOMS: atom_id res chain seq x y z
N ASP A 1 16.35 -20.22 6.63
CA ASP A 1 15.51 -19.81 7.76
C ASP A 1 14.17 -19.33 7.23
N LEU A 2 13.09 -19.57 7.98
CA LEU A 2 11.75 -19.12 7.63
C LEU A 2 11.43 -17.85 8.42
N ALA A 3 10.87 -16.85 7.75
CA ALA A 3 10.38 -15.63 8.38
C ALA A 3 8.86 -15.72 8.63
N VAL A 4 8.40 -15.13 9.71
CA VAL A 4 6.97 -15.01 10.02
C VAL A 4 6.40 -13.80 9.27
N ILE A 5 5.34 -14.01 8.52
CA ILE A 5 4.69 -12.96 7.69
C ILE A 5 3.38 -12.42 8.29
N GLY A 6 3.10 -12.74 9.56
CA GLY A 6 1.92 -12.22 10.27
C GLY A 6 0.60 -12.92 9.95
N ILE A 7 0.62 -14.05 9.22
CA ILE A 7 -0.57 -14.85 8.93
C ILE A 7 -0.53 -16.12 9.75
N TYR A 8 -1.54 -16.30 10.62
CA TYR A 8 -1.61 -17.42 11.56
C TYR A 8 -2.96 -18.10 11.51
N TYR A 9 -2.96 -19.43 11.59
CA TYR A 9 -4.16 -20.23 11.82
C TYR A 9 -4.00 -21.03 13.13
N PHE A 10 -4.92 -20.85 14.06
CA PHE A 10 -4.97 -21.58 15.32
C PHE A 10 -6.22 -22.46 15.35
N LYS A 11 -6.03 -23.75 15.55
CA LYS A 11 -7.15 -24.71 15.68
C LYS A 11 -7.97 -24.43 16.94
N ASP A 12 -7.30 -24.02 18.02
CA ASP A 12 -7.92 -23.68 19.31
C ASP A 12 -7.41 -22.30 19.76
N ILE A 13 -8.29 -21.31 19.60
CA ILE A 13 -7.98 -19.93 19.97
C ILE A 13 -7.92 -19.71 21.49
N ALA A 14 -8.60 -20.56 22.29
CA ALA A 14 -8.60 -20.44 23.74
C ALA A 14 -7.21 -20.70 24.31
N VAL A 15 -6.47 -21.65 23.73
CA VAL A 15 -5.09 -21.92 24.14
C VAL A 15 -4.20 -20.72 23.85
N LEU A 16 -4.27 -20.14 22.64
CA LEU A 16 -3.52 -18.93 22.32
C LEU A 16 -3.84 -17.79 23.30
N LYS A 17 -5.13 -17.55 23.57
CA LYS A 17 -5.57 -16.51 24.50
C LYS A 17 -4.93 -16.68 25.89
N ASN A 18 -4.90 -17.91 26.40
CA ASN A 18 -4.31 -18.19 27.70
C ASN A 18 -2.79 -17.95 27.70
N GLU A 19 -2.08 -18.35 26.64
CA GLU A 19 -0.63 -18.10 26.55
C GLU A 19 -0.31 -16.62 26.40
N LEU A 20 -1.09 -15.87 25.63
CA LEU A 20 -0.91 -14.42 25.52
C LEU A 20 -1.21 -13.71 26.85
N GLN A 21 -2.20 -14.19 27.63
CA GLN A 21 -2.45 -13.67 28.97
C GLN A 21 -1.23 -13.89 29.88
N LEU A 22 -0.61 -15.06 29.82
CA LEU A 22 0.63 -15.32 30.56
C LEU A 22 1.80 -14.42 30.13
N VAL A 23 1.90 -14.08 28.84
CA VAL A 23 2.90 -13.11 28.35
C VAL A 23 2.68 -11.74 28.99
N LEU A 24 1.42 -11.30 29.11
CA LEU A 24 1.05 -10.04 29.77
C LEU A 24 1.32 -10.10 31.28
N ASP A 25 0.83 -11.15 31.95
CA ASP A 25 0.92 -11.31 33.42
C ASP A 25 2.39 -11.38 33.90
N ASN A 26 3.25 -11.98 33.08
CA ASN A 26 4.70 -12.09 33.37
C ASN A 26 5.51 -10.93 32.77
N ASN A 27 4.86 -9.92 32.17
CA ASN A 27 5.50 -8.75 31.58
C ASN A 27 6.64 -9.10 30.60
N ILE A 28 6.41 -10.10 29.71
CA ILE A 28 7.38 -10.54 28.72
C ILE A 28 7.37 -9.55 27.55
N ILE A 29 8.36 -8.66 27.49
CA ILE A 29 8.47 -7.58 26.53
C ILE A 29 9.75 -7.73 25.72
N HIS A 30 9.66 -7.60 24.38
CA HIS A 30 10.77 -7.56 23.47
C HIS A 30 10.71 -6.29 22.61
N GLY A 31 11.75 -5.49 22.59
CA GLY A 31 11.79 -4.23 21.83
C GLY A 31 10.76 -3.20 22.29
N GLY A 32 10.28 -3.29 23.54
CA GLY A 32 9.26 -2.38 24.08
C GLY A 32 7.82 -2.81 23.84
N GLU A 33 7.60 -3.95 23.22
CA GLU A 33 6.26 -4.45 22.83
C GLU A 33 6.00 -5.88 23.29
N TYR A 34 4.72 -6.20 23.53
CA TYR A 34 4.26 -7.58 23.68
C TYR A 34 4.08 -8.21 22.31
N GLN A 35 4.69 -9.38 22.09
CA GLN A 35 4.67 -10.03 20.79
C GLN A 35 3.86 -11.33 20.80
N ILE A 36 3.03 -11.55 19.78
CA ILE A 36 2.30 -12.81 19.59
C ILE A 36 3.25 -14.02 19.51
N ASN A 37 4.45 -13.82 19.02
CA ASN A 37 5.46 -14.85 18.89
C ASN A 37 5.88 -15.46 20.24
N ASP A 38 5.81 -14.70 21.33
CA ASP A 38 6.08 -15.21 22.68
C ASP A 38 4.98 -16.18 23.13
N GLY A 39 3.71 -15.88 22.85
CA GLY A 39 2.60 -16.81 23.09
C GLY A 39 2.75 -18.09 22.27
N ILE A 40 3.07 -17.97 20.97
CA ILE A 40 3.34 -19.14 20.10
C ILE A 40 4.49 -20.00 20.64
N LYS A 41 5.57 -19.36 21.07
CA LYS A 41 6.73 -20.05 21.68
C LYS A 41 6.31 -20.84 22.92
N GLN A 42 5.50 -20.27 23.79
CA GLN A 42 4.96 -20.97 24.99
C GLN A 42 4.10 -22.18 24.58
N MET A 43 3.23 -22.04 23.56
CA MET A 43 2.44 -23.14 23.01
C MET A 43 3.35 -24.28 22.49
N MET A 44 4.42 -23.95 21.76
CA MET A 44 5.38 -24.92 21.28
C MET A 44 6.12 -25.63 22.42
N MET A 45 6.53 -24.92 23.46
CA MET A 45 7.16 -25.48 24.65
C MET A 45 6.24 -26.46 25.39
N LYS A 46 4.92 -26.25 25.30
CA LYS A 46 3.87 -27.17 25.84
C LYS A 46 3.53 -28.33 24.89
N GLY A 47 4.31 -28.51 23.82
CA GLY A 47 4.19 -29.64 22.89
C GLY A 47 3.22 -29.43 21.73
N MET A 48 2.70 -28.22 21.52
CA MET A 48 1.91 -27.92 20.33
C MET A 48 2.80 -27.88 19.10
N LYS A 49 2.32 -28.51 18.03
CA LYS A 49 3.02 -28.52 16.74
C LYS A 49 2.53 -27.42 15.84
N PHE A 50 3.43 -26.58 15.39
CA PHE A 50 3.22 -25.59 14.35
C PHE A 50 3.89 -26.06 13.06
N VAL A 51 3.24 -25.81 11.94
CA VAL A 51 3.78 -26.13 10.62
C VAL A 51 3.71 -24.87 9.76
N PRO A 52 4.76 -24.62 8.93
CA PRO A 52 4.69 -23.51 8.01
C PRO A 52 3.64 -23.76 6.92
N GLY A 53 2.82 -22.74 6.64
CA GLY A 53 1.99 -22.73 5.45
C GLY A 53 2.82 -22.36 4.22
N LYS A 54 2.38 -22.82 3.05
CA LYS A 54 2.97 -22.41 1.78
C LYS A 54 2.41 -21.04 1.40
N VAL A 55 3.29 -20.13 1.04
CA VAL A 55 2.96 -18.82 0.48
C VAL A 55 3.72 -18.70 -0.85
N ASP A 56 3.01 -18.48 -1.93
CA ASP A 56 3.61 -18.35 -3.26
C ASP A 56 4.06 -16.90 -3.52
N GLU A 57 3.34 -15.94 -2.96
CA GLU A 57 3.63 -14.51 -3.11
C GLU A 57 3.31 -13.78 -1.80
N TRP A 58 4.23 -12.95 -1.38
CA TRP A 58 4.04 -12.05 -0.23
C TRP A 58 4.49 -10.64 -0.58
N MET A 59 3.65 -9.67 -0.31
CA MET A 59 3.88 -8.28 -0.59
C MET A 59 3.63 -7.46 0.67
N ASP A 60 4.57 -6.59 1.00
CA ASP A 60 4.51 -5.72 2.16
C ASP A 60 3.96 -4.33 1.79
N CYS A 61 3.46 -3.61 2.79
CA CYS A 61 3.02 -2.22 2.69
C CYS A 61 3.50 -1.40 3.90
N GLY A 62 4.61 -1.80 4.52
CA GLY A 62 5.12 -1.21 5.75
C GLY A 62 5.73 0.19 5.60
N ASN A 63 6.09 0.59 4.38
CA ASN A 63 6.57 1.94 4.09
C ASN A 63 6.18 2.34 2.66
N LYS A 64 6.49 3.59 2.28
CA LYS A 64 6.13 4.15 0.97
C LYS A 64 6.65 3.30 -0.18
N ASP A 65 7.94 2.98 -0.19
CA ASP A 65 8.59 2.34 -1.34
C ASP A 65 8.05 0.93 -1.59
N VAL A 66 7.94 0.12 -0.53
CA VAL A 66 7.36 -1.23 -0.66
C VAL A 66 5.87 -1.20 -0.98
N THR A 67 5.14 -0.15 -0.56
CA THR A 67 3.73 0.02 -0.92
C THR A 67 3.57 0.35 -2.42
N VAL A 68 4.42 1.21 -2.96
CA VAL A 68 4.45 1.53 -4.40
C VAL A 68 4.83 0.30 -5.22
N GLU A 69 5.82 -0.47 -4.78
CA GLU A 69 6.20 -1.73 -5.43
C GLU A 69 5.06 -2.74 -5.39
N THR A 70 4.42 -2.92 -4.24
CA THR A 70 3.25 -3.81 -4.09
C THR A 70 2.11 -3.40 -5.02
N ASN A 71 1.82 -2.10 -5.14
CA ASN A 71 0.83 -1.59 -6.08
C ASN A 71 1.19 -1.95 -7.53
N SER A 72 2.44 -1.74 -7.93
CA SER A 72 2.93 -2.07 -9.27
C SER A 72 2.75 -3.55 -9.61
N ARG A 73 3.15 -4.44 -8.68
CA ARG A 73 3.02 -5.90 -8.84
C ARG A 73 1.55 -6.32 -8.92
N MET A 74 0.70 -5.77 -8.04
CA MET A 74 -0.73 -6.07 -8.02
C MET A 74 -1.43 -5.64 -9.30
N LEU A 75 -1.13 -4.44 -9.80
CA LEU A 75 -1.62 -3.97 -11.10
C LEU A 75 -1.18 -4.88 -12.25
N GLY A 76 0.06 -5.36 -12.21
CA GLY A 76 0.58 -6.32 -13.18
C GLY A 76 -0.19 -7.64 -13.18
N PHE A 77 -0.49 -8.22 -12.03
CA PHE A 77 -1.30 -9.44 -11.90
C PHE A 77 -2.71 -9.24 -12.46
N LEU A 78 -3.40 -8.20 -12.00
CA LEU A 78 -4.78 -7.91 -12.43
C LEU A 78 -4.86 -7.64 -13.94
N HIS A 79 -3.87 -6.94 -14.49
CA HIS A 79 -3.79 -6.70 -15.93
C HIS A 79 -3.55 -7.99 -16.72
N SER A 80 -2.68 -8.88 -16.22
CA SER A 80 -2.40 -10.18 -16.85
C SER A 80 -3.63 -11.11 -16.81
N ASP A 81 -4.46 -10.99 -15.78
CA ASP A 81 -5.72 -11.70 -15.65
C ASP A 81 -6.84 -11.11 -16.53
N GLY A 82 -6.55 -10.05 -17.29
CA GLY A 82 -7.51 -9.41 -18.21
C GLY A 82 -8.57 -8.57 -17.50
N ILE A 83 -8.35 -8.19 -16.24
CA ILE A 83 -9.29 -7.35 -15.49
C ILE A 83 -9.21 -5.92 -16.00
N ASN A 84 -10.37 -5.33 -16.31
CA ASN A 84 -10.45 -3.92 -16.65
C ASN A 84 -10.26 -3.06 -15.39
N LEU A 85 -9.19 -2.28 -15.37
CA LEU A 85 -8.80 -1.45 -14.23
C LEU A 85 -9.10 0.05 -14.44
N VAL A 86 -9.68 0.43 -15.58
CA VAL A 86 -10.03 1.81 -15.90
C VAL A 86 -11.55 1.95 -15.92
N ASP A 87 -12.07 2.84 -15.07
CA ASP A 87 -13.51 3.10 -15.00
C ASP A 87 -14.03 3.76 -16.30
N GLN A 88 -15.27 3.45 -16.66
CA GLN A 88 -15.91 3.95 -17.89
C GLN A 88 -16.22 5.47 -17.84
N ASN A 89 -16.30 6.07 -16.66
CA ASN A 89 -16.60 7.50 -16.48
C ASN A 89 -15.33 8.38 -16.42
N VAL A 90 -14.17 7.83 -16.74
CA VAL A 90 -12.92 8.59 -16.82
C VAL A 90 -12.98 9.55 -18.00
N LYS A 91 -12.63 10.81 -17.74
CA LYS A 91 -12.59 11.88 -18.76
C LYS A 91 -11.14 12.15 -19.17
N LEU A 92 -10.88 12.02 -20.46
CA LEU A 92 -9.57 12.26 -21.05
C LEU A 92 -9.63 13.45 -22.01
N GLU A 93 -8.83 14.47 -21.75
CA GLU A 93 -8.59 15.59 -22.66
C GLU A 93 -7.11 15.65 -22.98
N ASN A 94 -6.74 15.40 -24.22
CA ASN A 94 -5.35 15.38 -24.68
C ASN A 94 -4.42 14.60 -23.71
N SER A 95 -4.86 13.43 -23.27
CA SER A 95 -4.19 12.65 -22.23
C SER A 95 -4.07 11.18 -22.60
N THR A 96 -3.05 10.52 -22.03
CA THR A 96 -2.73 9.11 -22.31
C THR A 96 -2.64 8.32 -21.01
N ILE A 97 -3.23 7.12 -20.99
CA ILE A 97 -3.03 6.11 -19.95
C ILE A 97 -2.14 5.01 -20.50
N ILE A 98 -1.06 4.70 -19.79
CA ILE A 98 -0.10 3.63 -20.13
C ILE A 98 -0.30 2.48 -19.13
N PRO A 99 -0.85 1.34 -19.56
CA PRO A 99 -1.07 0.21 -18.68
C PRO A 99 0.23 -0.38 -18.08
N PRO A 100 0.14 -1.12 -16.96
CA PRO A 100 -1.04 -1.32 -16.12
C PRO A 100 -1.34 -0.10 -15.23
N CYS A 101 -2.61 0.30 -15.15
CA CYS A 101 -3.06 1.39 -14.28
C CYS A 101 -4.44 1.09 -13.73
N TYR A 102 -4.68 1.44 -12.47
CA TYR A 102 -6.01 1.56 -11.91
C TYR A 102 -6.46 3.03 -11.96
N ILE A 103 -7.58 3.29 -12.63
CA ILE A 103 -8.16 4.63 -12.74
C ILE A 103 -9.61 4.55 -12.26
N GLY A 104 -9.87 5.16 -11.12
CA GLY A 104 -11.18 5.13 -10.46
C GLY A 104 -12.24 6.00 -11.14
N GLU A 105 -13.44 5.95 -10.59
CA GLU A 105 -14.61 6.66 -11.09
C GLU A 105 -14.40 8.18 -11.12
N ASN A 106 -14.93 8.84 -12.15
CA ASN A 106 -14.95 10.29 -12.28
C ASN A 106 -13.55 10.95 -12.24
N VAL A 107 -12.49 10.21 -12.55
CA VAL A 107 -11.16 10.78 -12.74
C VAL A 107 -11.15 11.63 -14.01
N VAL A 108 -10.48 12.78 -13.93
CA VAL A 108 -10.29 13.72 -15.05
C VAL A 108 -8.81 13.91 -15.31
N LEU A 109 -8.36 13.62 -16.54
CA LEU A 109 -7.00 13.83 -17.00
C LEU A 109 -6.99 14.87 -18.11
N VAL A 110 -6.19 15.94 -17.95
CA VAL A 110 -6.06 17.03 -18.93
C VAL A 110 -4.59 17.25 -19.25
N ASN A 111 -4.22 17.17 -20.53
CA ASN A 111 -2.85 17.33 -21.01
C ASN A 111 -1.83 16.50 -20.21
N SER A 112 -2.14 15.24 -19.91
CA SER A 112 -1.39 14.45 -18.94
C SER A 112 -1.08 13.05 -19.46
N THR A 113 0.02 12.48 -18.97
CA THR A 113 0.38 11.07 -19.17
C THR A 113 0.39 10.35 -17.82
N VAL A 114 -0.37 9.27 -17.70
CA VAL A 114 -0.50 8.50 -16.48
C VAL A 114 -0.14 7.04 -16.76
N GLY A 115 0.80 6.51 -16.00
CA GLY A 115 1.31 5.15 -16.14
C GLY A 115 2.75 5.08 -16.64
N PRO A 116 3.32 3.86 -16.62
CA PRO A 116 2.71 2.65 -16.08
C PRO A 116 2.70 2.61 -14.54
N ASN A 117 2.03 1.60 -13.99
CA ASN A 117 2.02 1.28 -12.56
C ASN A 117 1.45 2.40 -11.67
N VAL A 118 0.38 3.03 -12.11
CA VAL A 118 -0.29 4.11 -11.37
C VAL A 118 -1.66 3.69 -10.90
N SER A 119 -1.98 4.00 -9.66
CA SER A 119 -3.35 3.94 -9.12
C SER A 119 -3.85 5.35 -8.84
N LEU A 120 -4.93 5.77 -9.49
CA LEU A 120 -5.67 6.99 -9.20
C LEU A 120 -7.03 6.65 -8.57
N GLY A 121 -7.26 7.11 -7.35
CA GLY A 121 -8.55 6.97 -6.66
C GLY A 121 -9.65 7.80 -7.32
N ASN A 122 -10.90 7.53 -6.92
CA ASN A 122 -12.08 8.18 -7.48
C ASN A 122 -11.99 9.72 -7.36
N GLY A 123 -12.49 10.42 -8.37
CA GLY A 123 -12.60 11.88 -8.38
C GLY A 123 -11.27 12.64 -8.43
N CYS A 124 -10.16 11.97 -8.75
CA CYS A 124 -8.90 12.66 -8.93
C CYS A 124 -8.87 13.52 -10.20
N HIS A 125 -8.20 14.66 -10.10
CA HIS A 125 -7.96 15.58 -11.22
C HIS A 125 -6.45 15.70 -11.46
N VAL A 126 -6.00 15.36 -12.67
CA VAL A 126 -4.59 15.47 -13.08
C VAL A 126 -4.48 16.39 -14.29
N GLN A 127 -3.67 17.43 -14.19
CA GLN A 127 -3.52 18.42 -15.24
C GLN A 127 -2.05 18.75 -15.52
N ASN A 128 -1.68 18.81 -16.80
CA ASN A 128 -0.32 19.15 -17.26
C ASN A 128 0.77 18.34 -16.54
N SER A 129 0.57 17.05 -16.36
CA SER A 129 1.42 16.24 -15.49
C SER A 129 1.79 14.90 -16.12
N THR A 130 2.91 14.36 -15.69
CA THR A 130 3.33 12.99 -15.97
C THR A 130 3.45 12.24 -14.65
N ILE A 131 2.78 11.11 -14.53
CA ILE A 131 2.76 10.29 -13.30
C ILE A 131 3.09 8.85 -13.68
N GLN A 132 4.05 8.24 -13.00
CA GLN A 132 4.38 6.82 -13.12
C GLN A 132 4.70 6.21 -11.74
N ASN A 133 4.60 4.89 -11.61
CA ASN A 133 4.94 4.14 -10.39
C ASN A 133 4.42 4.81 -9.11
N SER A 134 3.15 5.18 -9.06
CA SER A 134 2.64 6.05 -8.00
C SER A 134 1.21 5.70 -7.58
N LEU A 135 0.88 6.05 -6.34
CA LEU A 135 -0.48 5.98 -5.80
C LEU A 135 -0.98 7.38 -5.46
N VAL A 136 -2.15 7.72 -5.97
CA VAL A 136 -2.87 8.96 -5.62
C VAL A 136 -4.25 8.57 -5.10
N GLN A 137 -4.53 8.92 -3.87
CA GLN A 137 -5.80 8.63 -3.20
C GLN A 137 -6.92 9.53 -3.72
N THR A 138 -8.15 9.26 -3.24
CA THR A 138 -9.38 9.85 -3.77
C THR A 138 -9.43 11.38 -3.67
N HIS A 139 -10.11 12.02 -4.65
CA HIS A 139 -10.40 13.45 -4.69
C HIS A 139 -9.17 14.35 -4.60
N SER A 140 -8.03 13.90 -5.09
CA SER A 140 -6.80 14.67 -5.08
C SER A 140 -6.58 15.40 -6.40
N HIS A 141 -5.94 16.56 -6.33
CA HIS A 141 -5.65 17.44 -7.45
C HIS A 141 -4.16 17.55 -7.68
N ILE A 142 -3.70 17.11 -8.86
CA ILE A 142 -2.29 17.17 -9.26
C ILE A 142 -2.14 18.06 -10.48
N LYS A 143 -1.24 19.03 -10.40
CA LYS A 143 -0.99 19.98 -11.50
C LYS A 143 0.50 20.20 -11.73
N ASN A 144 0.86 20.39 -13.01
CA ASN A 144 2.21 20.82 -13.42
C ASN A 144 3.33 19.99 -12.79
N ALA A 145 3.15 18.69 -12.68
CA ALA A 145 4.03 17.80 -11.93
C ALA A 145 4.61 16.70 -12.81
N VAL A 146 5.82 16.27 -12.47
CA VAL A 146 6.38 14.98 -12.89
C VAL A 146 6.58 14.16 -11.63
N LEU A 147 5.82 13.08 -11.51
CA LEU A 147 5.83 12.21 -10.32
C LEU A 147 6.28 10.81 -10.70
N ASP A 148 7.23 10.30 -9.94
CA ASP A 148 7.69 8.92 -9.96
C ASP A 148 7.87 8.44 -8.52
N ASN A 149 7.46 7.21 -8.22
CA ASN A 149 7.56 6.64 -6.89
C ASN A 149 6.89 7.50 -5.79
N ALA A 150 5.69 8.03 -6.09
CA ALA A 150 4.96 8.93 -5.19
C ALA A 150 3.76 8.25 -4.51
N MET A 151 3.48 8.66 -3.28
CA MET A 151 2.22 8.39 -2.59
C MET A 151 1.57 9.71 -2.17
N ILE A 152 0.33 9.91 -2.60
CA ILE A 152 -0.45 11.12 -2.30
C ILE A 152 -1.75 10.71 -1.62
N GLY A 153 -2.03 11.32 -0.48
CA GLY A 153 -3.21 11.03 0.34
C GLY A 153 -4.52 11.55 -0.26
N ASN A 154 -5.64 11.27 0.43
CA ASN A 154 -6.96 11.75 0.02
C ASN A 154 -7.08 13.28 0.12
N HIS A 155 -7.85 13.86 -0.80
CA HIS A 155 -8.15 15.31 -0.81
C HIS A 155 -6.90 16.21 -0.82
N ALA A 156 -5.76 15.68 -1.26
CA ALA A 156 -4.52 16.43 -1.36
C ALA A 156 -4.51 17.31 -2.62
N SER A 157 -3.81 18.44 -2.53
CA SER A 157 -3.56 19.29 -3.69
C SER A 157 -2.06 19.51 -3.83
N PHE A 158 -1.53 19.13 -5.01
CA PHE A 158 -0.14 19.30 -5.35
C PHE A 158 -0.02 20.04 -6.69
N ASP A 159 0.68 21.18 -6.68
CA ASP A 159 1.04 21.93 -7.89
C ASP A 159 2.56 22.05 -7.96
N GLY A 160 3.18 21.45 -8.96
CA GLY A 160 4.64 21.47 -9.16
C GLY A 160 5.23 22.86 -9.44
N LYS A 161 4.38 23.86 -9.70
CA LYS A 161 4.76 25.28 -9.85
C LYS A 161 4.33 26.08 -8.62
N PHE A 162 4.89 25.76 -7.48
CA PHE A 162 4.57 26.47 -6.25
C PHE A 162 5.42 27.74 -6.07
N THR A 163 4.80 28.79 -5.52
CA THR A 163 5.46 30.06 -5.13
C THR A 163 5.53 30.25 -3.62
N SER A 164 4.81 29.40 -2.86
CA SER A 164 4.80 29.40 -1.40
C SER A 164 4.83 27.98 -0.89
N ILE A 165 5.70 27.70 0.07
CA ILE A 165 5.87 26.40 0.68
C ILE A 165 5.84 26.53 2.20
N SER A 166 5.18 25.58 2.85
CA SER A 166 5.31 25.32 4.29
C SER A 166 5.64 23.85 4.49
N ILE A 167 6.80 23.57 5.06
CA ILE A 167 7.31 22.21 5.25
C ILE A 167 7.50 22.00 6.76
N GLY A 168 6.95 20.90 7.27
CA GLY A 168 7.11 20.51 8.67
C GLY A 168 8.44 19.79 8.94
N ASP A 169 8.65 19.42 10.19
CA ASP A 169 9.83 18.68 10.62
C ASP A 169 9.94 17.34 9.88
N TYR A 170 11.17 16.93 9.57
CA TYR A 170 11.51 15.67 8.89
C TYR A 170 10.91 15.49 7.49
N SER A 171 10.40 16.54 6.85
CA SER A 171 9.93 16.48 5.46
C SER A 171 11.10 16.56 4.48
N VAL A 172 11.01 15.80 3.39
CA VAL A 172 11.97 15.82 2.29
C VAL A 172 11.21 16.10 1.00
N LEU A 173 11.73 17.04 0.21
CA LEU A 173 11.32 17.30 -1.17
C LEU A 173 12.49 16.92 -2.08
N GLU A 174 12.32 15.88 -2.90
CA GLU A 174 13.30 15.38 -3.87
C GLU A 174 12.79 15.55 -5.30
#